data_b538638292c477ea81f55143e7390d2a
#
_entry.id   b538638292c477ea81f55143e7390d2a
#
_cell.length_a   1.000
_cell.length_b   1.000
_cell.length_c   1.000
_cell.angle_alpha   90.00
_cell.angle_beta   90.00
_cell.angle_gamma   90.00
#
_symmetry.space_group_name_H-M   'P 1'
#
loop_
_entity.id
_entity.type
_entity.pdbx_description
1 polymer ?
#
loop_
_entity_poly.entity_id
_entity_poly.type
_entity_poly.pdbx_seq_one_letter_code
_entity_poly.pdbx_strand_id
1 'polypeptide(L)'
;MNEISIATWRGFIPGSIVKHFKRETLTKEELEKNPNMYMYEIVGSAEHTETKELLMVYKALYGKQTLYARPLSMFMSEVDHKKYPAIKQKYRFVPRDYVDGSPCNKCRCHCEYGCKEKIEWAKRNVTLPLTYIGDILNRG
;
A
#
# COMPACT_ATOMS: atom_id res chain seq x y z
N MET A 1 -4.11 18.18 1.56
CA MET A 1 -4.35 16.81 2.07
C MET A 1 -3.14 16.39 2.89
N ASN A 2 -3.37 15.89 4.10
CA ASN A 2 -2.27 15.48 4.98
C ASN A 2 -1.78 14.06 4.64
N GLU A 3 -0.70 13.64 5.27
CA GLU A 3 -0.09 12.32 5.01
C GLU A 3 -1.05 11.16 5.29
N ILE A 4 -1.87 11.27 6.35
CA ILE A 4 -2.83 10.23 6.70
C ILE A 4 -3.90 10.09 5.62
N SER A 5 -4.41 11.21 5.10
CA SER A 5 -5.39 11.20 4.02
C SER A 5 -4.83 10.59 2.74
N ILE A 6 -3.56 10.91 2.42
CA ILE A 6 -2.88 10.34 1.26
C ILE A 6 -2.70 8.83 1.44
N ALA A 7 -2.30 8.40 2.63
CA ALA A 7 -2.14 6.97 2.94
C ALA A 7 -3.46 6.21 2.79
N THR A 8 -4.55 6.77 3.31
CA THR A 8 -5.89 6.19 3.18
C THR A 8 -6.30 6.08 1.71
N TRP A 9 -6.07 7.13 0.96
CA TRP A 9 -6.40 7.17 -0.47
C TRP A 9 -5.61 6.11 -1.26
N ARG A 10 -4.36 5.84 -0.86
CA ARG A 10 -3.51 4.82 -1.48
C ARG A 10 -3.85 3.40 -1.01
N GLY A 11 -4.83 3.22 -0.14
CA GLY A 11 -5.27 1.92 0.35
C GLY A 11 -4.56 1.44 1.60
N PHE A 12 -3.83 2.29 2.29
CA PHE A 12 -3.13 1.94 3.53
C PHE A 12 -4.03 2.18 4.74
N ILE A 13 -5.08 1.39 4.84
CA ILE A 13 -6.05 1.45 5.94
C ILE A 13 -5.89 0.24 6.86
N PRO A 14 -6.31 0.33 8.14
CA PRO A 14 -6.22 -0.81 9.05
C PRO A 14 -6.88 -2.06 8.47
N GLY A 15 -6.17 -3.18 8.56
CA GLY A 15 -6.63 -4.46 8.03
C GLY A 15 -6.26 -4.73 6.59
N SER A 16 -5.79 -3.74 5.84
CA SER A 16 -5.39 -3.98 4.45
C SER A 16 -4.05 -4.71 4.38
N ILE A 17 -3.88 -5.50 3.33
CA ILE A 17 -2.66 -6.27 3.08
C ILE A 17 -1.84 -5.54 2.03
N VAL A 18 -0.56 -5.36 2.31
CA VAL A 18 0.38 -4.69 1.41
C VAL A 18 1.56 -5.59 1.12
N LYS A 19 2.23 -5.35 0.01
CA LYS A 19 3.44 -6.07 -0.37
C LYS A 19 4.62 -5.12 -0.47
N HIS A 20 5.78 -5.57 0.00
CA HIS A 20 7.04 -4.85 -0.10
C HIS A 20 7.70 -5.14 -1.45
N PHE A 21 8.45 -4.18 -2.00
CA PHE A 21 9.09 -4.33 -3.30
C PHE A 21 10.07 -5.51 -3.35
N LYS A 22 10.68 -5.88 -2.23
CA LYS A 22 11.61 -7.02 -2.18
C LYS A 22 10.97 -8.35 -2.54
N ARG A 23 9.64 -8.42 -2.53
CA ARG A 23 8.92 -9.59 -3.00
C ARG A 23 9.23 -9.90 -4.47
N GLU A 24 9.55 -8.88 -5.27
CA GLU A 24 9.97 -9.09 -6.66
C GLU A 24 11.31 -9.80 -6.80
N THR A 25 12.14 -9.79 -5.76
CA THR A 25 13.45 -10.44 -5.77
C THR A 25 13.38 -11.94 -5.46
N LEU A 26 12.22 -12.42 -5.06
CA LEU A 26 12.04 -13.81 -4.69
C LEU A 26 11.91 -14.69 -5.94
N THR A 27 12.51 -15.89 -5.87
CA THR A 27 12.32 -16.89 -6.91
C THR A 27 10.92 -17.50 -6.77
N LYS A 28 10.45 -18.14 -7.84
CA LYS A 28 9.17 -18.83 -7.83
C LYS A 28 9.12 -19.91 -6.74
N GLU A 29 10.24 -20.60 -6.53
CA GLU A 29 10.35 -21.63 -5.50
C GLU A 29 10.23 -21.05 -4.09
N GLU A 30 10.88 -19.89 -3.85
CA GLU A 30 10.79 -19.20 -2.57
C GLU A 30 9.37 -18.75 -2.27
N LEU A 31 8.66 -18.26 -3.29
CA LEU A 31 7.27 -17.85 -3.15
C LEU A 31 6.34 -19.04 -2.88
N GLU A 32 6.62 -20.21 -3.48
CA GLU A 32 5.84 -21.41 -3.22
C GLU A 32 6.02 -21.93 -1.79
N LYS A 33 7.25 -21.85 -1.28
CA LYS A 33 7.54 -22.26 0.10
C LYS A 33 6.96 -21.31 1.14
N ASN A 34 6.96 -20.02 0.83
CA ASN A 34 6.46 -19.00 1.76
C ASN A 34 5.69 -17.93 0.99
N PRO A 35 4.41 -18.20 0.67
CA PRO A 35 3.60 -17.29 -0.15
C PRO A 35 3.41 -15.90 0.47
N ASN A 36 3.58 -15.78 1.78
CA ASN A 36 3.38 -14.52 2.50
C ASN A 36 4.67 -13.74 2.73
N MET A 37 5.81 -14.20 2.18
CA MET A 37 7.08 -13.50 2.34
C MET A 37 6.98 -12.07 1.81
N TYR A 38 7.40 -11.13 2.62
CA TYR A 38 7.32 -9.68 2.35
C TYR A 38 5.88 -9.16 2.16
N MET A 39 4.91 -9.87 2.73
CA MET A 39 3.53 -9.38 2.84
C MET A 39 3.30 -8.87 4.27
N TYR A 40 2.52 -7.81 4.39
CA TYR A 40 2.27 -7.16 5.67
C TYR A 40 0.81 -6.74 5.78
N GLU A 41 0.31 -6.72 7.02
CA GLU A 41 -1.02 -6.20 7.31
C GLU A 41 -0.88 -4.84 8.00
N ILE A 42 -1.61 -3.86 7.52
CA ILE A 42 -1.63 -2.53 8.14
C ILE A 42 -2.41 -2.61 9.46
N VAL A 43 -1.76 -2.21 10.54
CA VAL A 43 -2.42 -2.08 11.85
C VAL A 43 -3.04 -0.70 11.98
N GLY A 44 -2.31 0.34 11.59
CA GLY A 44 -2.81 1.70 11.63
C GLY A 44 -1.68 2.70 11.68
N SER A 45 -2.03 3.97 11.72
CA SER A 45 -1.06 5.03 11.92
C SER A 45 -0.99 5.40 13.40
N ALA A 46 0.18 5.84 13.85
CA ALA A 46 0.41 6.26 15.22
C ALA A 46 1.28 7.51 15.24
N GLU A 47 1.19 8.28 16.32
CA GLU A 47 2.03 9.45 16.51
C GLU A 47 3.13 9.10 17.52
N HIS A 48 4.39 9.41 17.18
CA HIS A 48 5.50 9.23 18.11
C HIS A 48 5.32 10.19 19.27
N THR A 49 5.37 9.67 20.50
CA THR A 49 5.04 10.47 21.69
C THR A 49 5.99 11.64 21.93
N GLU A 50 7.25 11.52 21.52
CA GLU A 50 8.26 12.55 21.76
C GLU A 50 8.43 13.48 20.57
N THR A 51 8.62 12.93 19.38
CA THR A 51 8.90 13.70 18.18
C THR A 51 7.65 14.18 17.45
N LYS A 52 6.48 13.62 17.79
CA LYS A 52 5.20 13.87 17.12
C LYS A 52 5.19 13.44 15.65
N GLU A 53 6.17 12.67 15.23
CA GLU A 53 6.23 12.13 13.88
C GLU A 53 5.15 11.07 13.68
N LEU A 54 4.52 11.07 12.51
CA LEU A 54 3.53 10.05 12.16
C LEU A 54 4.24 8.77 11.75
N LEU A 55 3.79 7.65 12.31
CA LEU A 55 4.33 6.33 12.05
C LEU A 55 3.26 5.45 11.44
N MET A 56 3.66 4.58 10.51
CA MET A 56 2.80 3.49 10.06
C MET A 56 3.17 2.25 10.86
N VAL A 57 2.18 1.65 11.53
CA VAL A 57 2.34 0.40 12.27
C VAL A 57 1.79 -0.73 11.41
N TYR A 58 2.61 -1.75 11.18
CA TYR A 58 2.26 -2.86 10.32
C TYR A 58 2.85 -4.16 10.86
N LYS A 59 2.22 -5.28 10.51
CA LYS A 59 2.59 -6.59 11.01
C LYS A 59 3.03 -7.48 9.86
N ALA A 60 4.19 -8.12 9.98
CA ALA A 60 4.64 -9.10 9.00
C ALA A 60 3.72 -10.33 9.01
N LEU A 61 3.37 -10.82 7.82
CA LEU A 61 2.55 -12.02 7.67
C LEU A 61 3.43 -13.26 7.43
N TYR A 62 4.69 -13.15 7.77
CA TYR A 62 5.67 -14.22 7.62
C TYR A 62 6.61 -14.22 8.85
N GLY A 63 7.35 -15.31 8.99
CA GLY A 63 8.31 -15.45 10.09
C GLY A 63 7.62 -15.38 11.45
N LYS A 64 8.14 -14.58 12.35
CA LYS A 64 7.61 -14.41 13.72
C LYS A 64 6.40 -13.48 13.78
N GLN A 65 5.94 -12.97 12.66
CA GLN A 65 4.84 -12.02 12.58
C GLN A 65 5.08 -10.77 13.42
N THR A 66 6.28 -10.22 13.30
CA THR A 66 6.72 -9.06 14.07
C THR A 66 5.93 -7.81 13.70
N LEU A 67 5.59 -7.01 14.71
CA LEU A 67 5.04 -5.68 14.51
C LEU A 67 6.17 -4.69 14.26
N TYR A 68 6.00 -3.85 13.26
CA TYR A 68 6.95 -2.81 12.91
C TYR A 68 6.28 -1.44 12.95
N ALA A 69 7.09 -0.42 13.21
CA ALA A 69 6.67 0.96 13.06
C ALA A 69 7.74 1.69 12.24
N ARG A 70 7.30 2.46 11.27
CA ARG A 70 8.20 3.20 10.37
C ARG A 70 7.60 4.59 10.13
N PRO A 71 8.42 5.63 9.98
CA PRO A 71 7.89 6.93 9.62
C PRO A 71 6.97 6.82 8.41
N LEU A 72 5.81 7.44 8.50
CA LEU A 72 4.78 7.33 7.46
C LEU A 72 5.31 7.79 6.09
N SER A 73 6.07 8.89 6.07
CA SER A 73 6.67 9.38 4.83
C SER A 73 7.61 8.35 4.20
N MET A 74 8.38 7.64 5.04
CA MET A 74 9.30 6.60 4.59
C MET A 74 8.55 5.36 4.11
N PHE A 75 7.48 4.99 4.80
CA PHE A 75 6.63 3.87 4.39
C PHE A 75 6.02 4.10 3.00
N MET A 76 5.61 5.35 2.72
CA MET A 76 4.99 5.71 1.45
C MET A 76 5.98 6.11 0.36
N SER A 77 7.29 6.08 0.66
CA SER A 77 8.31 6.54 -0.28
C SER A 77 8.46 5.62 -1.48
N GLU A 78 9.05 6.15 -2.53
CA GLU A 78 9.36 5.37 -3.72
C GLU A 78 10.56 4.46 -3.46
N VAL A 79 10.64 3.38 -4.25
CA VAL A 79 11.80 2.50 -4.26
C VAL A 79 13.01 3.30 -4.79
N ASP A 80 14.17 3.11 -4.17
CA ASP A 80 15.41 3.67 -4.70
C ASP A 80 15.84 2.85 -5.92
N HIS A 81 15.41 3.29 -7.09
CA HIS A 81 15.70 2.60 -8.36
C HIS A 81 17.16 2.71 -8.80
N LYS A 82 17.96 3.56 -8.15
CA LYS A 82 19.40 3.60 -8.36
C LYS A 82 20.06 2.39 -7.71
N LYS A 83 19.60 2.05 -6.51
CA LYS A 83 20.07 0.89 -5.76
C LYS A 83 19.44 -0.41 -6.25
N TYR A 84 18.19 -0.35 -6.70
CA TYR A 84 17.43 -1.53 -7.15
C TYR A 84 16.86 -1.30 -8.56
N PRO A 85 17.72 -1.24 -9.59
CA PRO A 85 17.27 -0.88 -10.94
C PRO A 85 16.35 -1.92 -11.60
N ALA A 86 16.37 -3.17 -11.15
CA ALA A 86 15.52 -4.22 -11.71
C ALA A 86 14.11 -4.25 -11.13
N ILE A 87 13.84 -3.51 -10.06
CA ILE A 87 12.54 -3.49 -9.41
C ILE A 87 11.55 -2.67 -10.26
N LYS A 88 10.42 -3.27 -10.58
CA LYS A 88 9.36 -2.62 -11.36
C LYS A 88 8.41 -1.81 -10.50
N GLN A 89 8.20 -2.23 -9.25
CA GLN A 89 7.31 -1.56 -8.32
C GLN A 89 7.82 -0.15 -8.03
N LYS A 90 6.94 0.85 -8.18
CA LYS A 90 7.31 2.25 -7.99
C LYS A 90 7.52 2.59 -6.53
N TYR A 91 6.58 2.18 -5.68
CA TYR A 91 6.59 2.51 -4.27
C TYR A 91 7.12 1.35 -3.43
N ARG A 92 7.68 1.69 -2.28
CA ARG A 92 8.26 0.71 -1.35
C ARG A 92 7.23 -0.32 -0.91
N PHE A 93 6.02 0.15 -0.60
CA PHE A 93 4.86 -0.69 -0.27
C PHE A 93 3.70 -0.33 -1.16
N VAL A 94 2.97 -1.32 -1.62
CA VAL A 94 1.74 -1.12 -2.40
C VAL A 94 0.69 -2.10 -1.90
N PRO A 95 -0.61 -1.78 -2.03
CA PRO A 95 -1.66 -2.74 -1.71
C PRO A 95 -1.48 -4.05 -2.48
N ARG A 96 -1.90 -5.15 -1.88
CA ARG A 96 -1.84 -6.47 -2.52
C ARG A 96 -2.47 -6.48 -3.91
N ASP A 97 -3.56 -5.74 -4.07
CA ASP A 97 -4.32 -5.68 -5.32
C ASP A 97 -3.86 -4.56 -6.26
N TYR A 98 -2.69 -3.99 -5.98
CA TYR A 98 -2.12 -2.95 -6.82
C TYR A 98 -1.80 -3.49 -8.21
N VAL A 99 -2.23 -2.73 -9.23
CA VAL A 99 -1.99 -3.07 -10.63
C VAL A 99 -1.32 -1.89 -11.32
N ASP A 100 -0.21 -2.16 -12.00
CA ASP A 100 0.51 -1.14 -12.76
C ASP A 100 -0.39 -0.61 -13.89
N GLY A 101 -0.29 0.69 -14.13
CA GLY A 101 -1.10 1.35 -15.15
C GLY A 101 -2.40 1.93 -14.65
N SER A 102 -2.72 1.73 -13.37
CA SER A 102 -3.87 2.39 -12.76
C SER A 102 -3.77 3.91 -12.94
N PRO A 103 -4.86 4.60 -13.28
CA PRO A 103 -4.84 6.06 -13.43
C PRO A 103 -4.24 6.79 -12.23
N CYS A 104 -4.44 6.26 -11.04
CA CYS A 104 -3.94 6.87 -9.81
C CYS A 104 -2.43 6.77 -9.65
N ASN A 105 -1.77 5.86 -10.36
CA ASN A 105 -0.32 5.78 -10.36
C ASN A 105 0.33 6.92 -11.13
N LYS A 106 -0.37 7.46 -12.11
CA LYS A 106 0.11 8.53 -12.98
C LYS A 106 -0.40 9.90 -12.53
N CYS A 107 -1.56 9.93 -11.91
CA CYS A 107 -2.20 11.15 -11.46
C CYS A 107 -1.61 11.59 -10.12
N ARG A 108 -1.22 12.85 -10.00
CA ARG A 108 -0.73 13.43 -8.76
C ARG A 108 -1.83 14.13 -7.96
N CYS A 109 -3.06 13.99 -8.38
CA CYS A 109 -4.16 14.54 -7.63
C CYS A 109 -4.37 13.74 -6.33
N HIS A 110 -4.73 14.46 -5.29
CA HIS A 110 -5.00 13.85 -3.99
C HIS A 110 -6.50 13.86 -3.74
N CYS A 111 -7.19 12.95 -4.43
CA CYS A 111 -8.64 12.85 -4.34
C CYS A 111 -9.02 12.11 -3.06
N GLU A 112 -9.81 12.74 -2.21
CA GLU A 112 -10.20 12.16 -0.93
C GLU A 112 -11.10 10.94 -1.08
N TYR A 113 -11.96 10.93 -2.09
CA TYR A 113 -12.97 9.89 -2.28
C TYR A 113 -12.72 9.04 -3.52
N GLY A 114 -11.50 9.04 -3.99
CA GLY A 114 -11.16 8.35 -5.20
C GLY A 114 -11.52 9.13 -6.46
N CYS A 115 -10.67 9.04 -7.42
CA CYS A 115 -10.88 9.64 -8.72
C CYS A 115 -11.93 8.84 -9.49
N LYS A 116 -12.79 9.52 -10.24
CA LYS A 116 -13.77 8.87 -11.10
C LYS A 116 -13.10 7.89 -12.07
N GLU A 117 -11.96 8.29 -12.62
CA GLU A 117 -11.18 7.44 -13.51
C GLU A 117 -10.68 6.18 -12.80
N LYS A 118 -10.25 6.32 -11.54
CA LYS A 118 -9.82 5.18 -10.74
C LYS A 118 -10.96 4.20 -10.51
N ILE A 119 -12.13 4.71 -10.20
CA ILE A 119 -13.32 3.87 -9.94
C ILE A 119 -13.72 3.11 -11.20
N GLU A 120 -13.77 3.81 -12.33
CA GLU A 120 -14.11 3.20 -13.61
C GLU A 120 -13.06 2.18 -14.04
N TRP A 121 -11.78 2.52 -13.85
CA TRP A 121 -10.68 1.63 -14.16
C TRP A 121 -10.77 0.38 -13.29
N ALA A 122 -11.02 0.53 -11.99
CA ALA A 122 -11.11 -0.59 -11.05
C ALA A 122 -12.27 -1.53 -11.41
N LYS A 123 -13.41 -0.99 -11.82
CA LYS A 123 -14.54 -1.80 -12.27
C LYS A 123 -14.20 -2.70 -13.45
N ARG A 124 -13.29 -2.25 -14.31
CA ARG A 124 -12.90 -3.01 -15.51
C ARG A 124 -11.74 -3.97 -15.27
N ASN A 125 -10.85 -3.65 -14.34
CA ASN A 125 -9.56 -4.33 -14.23
C ASN A 125 -9.32 -5.02 -12.88
N VAL A 126 -10.07 -4.69 -11.86
CA VAL A 126 -9.86 -5.21 -10.50
C VAL A 126 -11.15 -5.79 -9.96
N THR A 127 -11.06 -6.99 -9.38
CA THR A 127 -12.21 -7.66 -8.78
C THR A 127 -12.39 -7.17 -7.34
N LEU A 128 -12.79 -5.91 -7.19
CA LEU A 128 -13.12 -5.35 -5.88
C LEU A 128 -14.60 -5.53 -5.61
N PRO A 129 -14.98 -5.80 -4.35
CA PRO A 129 -16.39 -5.82 -3.99
C PRO A 129 -17.02 -4.45 -4.30
N LEU A 130 -18.16 -4.46 -5.00
CA LEU A 130 -18.88 -3.22 -5.30
C LEU A 130 -19.29 -2.47 -4.05
N THR A 131 -19.55 -3.20 -2.97
CA THR A 131 -19.87 -2.63 -1.67
C THR A 131 -18.72 -1.76 -1.13
N TYR A 132 -17.48 -2.19 -1.35
CA TYR A 132 -16.31 -1.41 -0.92
C TYR A 132 -16.25 -0.04 -1.62
N ILE A 133 -16.44 -0.04 -2.94
CA ILE A 133 -16.46 1.19 -3.73
C ILE A 133 -17.66 2.07 -3.34
N GLY A 134 -18.82 1.43 -3.15
CA GLY A 134 -20.03 2.11 -2.73
C GLY A 134 -19.87 2.78 -1.36
N ASP A 135 -19.25 2.09 -0.41
CA ASP A 135 -18.99 2.65 0.91
C ASP A 135 -18.12 3.90 0.84
N ILE A 136 -17.06 3.86 0.01
CA ILE A 136 -16.20 5.03 -0.17
C ILE A 136 -16.97 6.18 -0.75
N LEU A 137 -17.80 5.94 -1.76
CA LEU A 137 -18.60 6.98 -2.41
C LEU A 137 -19.67 7.56 -1.50
N ASN A 138 -20.27 6.71 -0.66
CA ASN A 138 -21.37 7.12 0.21
C ASN A 138 -20.91 7.84 1.48
N ARG A 139 -19.64 7.73 1.82
CA ARG A 139 -19.07 8.42 2.97
C ARG A 139 -18.66 9.87 2.67
N GLY A 140 -18.70 10.23 1.42
CA GLY A 140 -18.34 11.56 0.94
C GLY A 140 -19.35 12.66 1.32
#